data_e953ac9d9f2868c6f4a570b3deae82b3
#
_entry.id   e953ac9d9f2868c6f4a570b3deae82b3
#
_cell.length_a   1.000
_cell.length_b   1.000
_cell.length_c   1.000
_cell.angle_alpha   90.00
_cell.angle_beta   90.00
_cell.angle_gamma   90.00
#
_symmetry.space_group_name_H-M   'P 1'
#
loop_
_entity.id
_entity.type
_entity.pdbx_description
1 polymer ?
#
loop_
_entity_poly.entity_id
_entity_poly.type
_entity_poly.pdbx_seq_one_letter_code
_entity_poly.pdbx_strand_id
1 'polypeptide(L)'
;VMFEAKFTAADRMEQSRVLQSQQDYMDRHQALGARCFVIAGFSSGMVYCVPWDIWRTMKDHFGRKYVTEADLEKYQVQTAWNGTLLLLN
;
A
#
# COMPACT_ATOMS: atom_id res chain seq x y z
N VAL A 1 -9.09 1.26 -11.59
CA VAL A 1 -8.32 1.32 -10.34
C VAL A 1 -7.94 -0.09 -9.93
N MET A 2 -6.68 -0.29 -9.59
CA MET A 2 -6.17 -1.60 -9.17
C MET A 2 -5.60 -1.53 -7.77
N PHE A 3 -5.89 -2.55 -6.96
CA PHE A 3 -5.40 -2.67 -5.60
C PHE A 3 -4.71 -4.00 -5.40
N GLU A 4 -3.59 -3.99 -4.70
CA GLU A 4 -2.94 -5.18 -4.17
C GLU A 4 -2.94 -5.08 -2.65
N ALA A 5 -3.63 -5.99 -1.98
CA ALA A 5 -3.78 -5.93 -0.53
C ALA A 5 -2.78 -6.85 0.15
N LYS A 6 -2.07 -6.31 1.15
CA LYS A 6 -1.13 -7.06 1.98
C LYS A 6 -1.36 -6.73 3.44
N PHE A 7 -1.29 -7.75 4.29
CA PHE A 7 -1.49 -7.61 5.73
C PHE A 7 -0.31 -8.21 6.47
N THR A 8 0.07 -7.60 7.58
CA THR A 8 1.16 -8.08 8.41
C THR A 8 0.82 -7.97 9.88
N ALA A 9 1.33 -8.92 10.68
CA ALA A 9 1.27 -8.85 12.14
C ALA A 9 2.50 -8.11 12.71
N ALA A 10 3.47 -7.79 11.87
CA ALA A 10 4.68 -7.07 12.29
C ALA A 10 4.41 -5.57 12.36
N ASP A 11 5.38 -4.83 12.91
CA ASP A 11 5.31 -3.38 13.00
C ASP A 11 5.79 -2.66 11.75
N ARG A 12 6.21 -3.42 10.74
CA ARG A 12 6.67 -2.89 9.45
C ARG A 12 6.27 -3.83 8.32
N MET A 13 6.31 -3.29 7.10
CA MET A 13 6.03 -4.08 5.91
C MET A 13 7.11 -3.79 4.85
N GLU A 14 7.79 -4.84 4.41
CA GLU A 14 8.82 -4.73 3.38
C GLU A 14 8.20 -4.52 2.00
N GLN A 15 8.91 -3.78 1.15
CA GLN A 15 8.50 -3.58 -0.24
C GLN A 15 8.27 -4.91 -0.95
N SER A 16 9.11 -5.90 -0.65
CA SER A 16 9.07 -7.22 -1.29
C SER A 16 7.84 -8.05 -0.96
N ARG A 17 7.00 -7.59 -0.03
CA ARG A 17 5.70 -8.24 0.22
C ARG A 17 4.82 -8.19 -1.04
N VAL A 18 4.98 -7.17 -1.85
CA VAL A 18 4.42 -7.16 -3.20
C VAL A 18 5.40 -7.92 -4.07
N LEU A 19 5.01 -9.12 -4.52
CA LEU A 19 5.88 -10.02 -5.26
C LEU A 19 6.26 -9.44 -6.61
N GLN A 20 7.40 -9.89 -7.17
CA GLN A 20 7.88 -9.34 -8.43
C GLN A 20 6.85 -9.43 -9.55
N SER A 21 6.14 -10.55 -9.65
CA SER A 21 5.08 -10.72 -10.66
C SER A 21 3.95 -9.72 -10.47
N GLN A 22 3.62 -9.40 -9.21
CA GLN A 22 2.60 -8.41 -8.88
C GLN A 22 3.09 -7.00 -9.20
N GLN A 23 4.35 -6.71 -8.93
CA GLN A 23 4.98 -5.43 -9.28
C GLN A 23 4.93 -5.22 -10.80
N ASP A 24 5.32 -6.23 -11.56
CA ASP A 24 5.33 -6.17 -13.02
C ASP A 24 3.92 -5.94 -13.56
N TYR A 25 2.93 -6.59 -12.95
CA TYR A 25 1.54 -6.43 -13.33
C TYR A 25 1.06 -5.00 -13.08
N MET A 26 1.37 -4.44 -11.91
CA MET A 26 0.99 -3.07 -11.56
C MET A 26 1.69 -2.05 -12.45
N ASP A 27 2.99 -2.23 -12.71
CA ASP A 27 3.75 -1.36 -13.60
C ASP A 27 3.14 -1.33 -14.99
N ARG A 28 2.76 -2.50 -15.50
CA ARG A 28 2.17 -2.63 -16.83
C ARG A 28 0.83 -1.94 -16.93
N HIS A 29 -0.02 -2.14 -15.93
CA HIS A 29 -1.33 -1.50 -15.91
C HIS A 29 -1.25 0.01 -15.71
N GLN A 30 -0.32 0.47 -14.88
CA GLN A 30 -0.12 1.90 -14.70
C GLN A 30 0.38 2.57 -15.97
N ALA A 31 1.25 1.90 -16.72
CA ALA A 31 1.70 2.39 -18.02
C ALA A 31 0.55 2.55 -19.01
N LEU A 32 -0.53 1.79 -18.83
CA LEU A 32 -1.75 1.88 -19.65
C LEU A 32 -2.76 2.87 -19.10
N GLY A 33 -2.39 3.65 -18.08
CA GLY A 33 -3.25 4.68 -17.53
C GLY A 33 -4.06 4.26 -16.31
N ALA A 34 -3.91 3.05 -15.81
CA ALA A 34 -4.62 2.61 -14.60
C ALA A 34 -4.01 3.24 -13.35
N ARG A 35 -4.85 3.54 -12.37
CA ARG A 35 -4.41 3.99 -11.04
C ARG A 35 -4.22 2.75 -10.17
N CYS A 36 -3.01 2.58 -9.64
CA CYS A 36 -2.64 1.40 -8.86
C CYS A 36 -2.25 1.79 -7.43
N PHE A 37 -2.67 0.97 -6.47
CA PHE A 37 -2.44 1.22 -5.05
C PHE A 37 -2.09 -0.08 -4.34
N VAL A 38 -1.30 0.02 -3.27
CA VAL A 38 -1.08 -1.06 -2.33
C VAL A 38 -1.91 -0.77 -1.07
N ILE A 39 -2.75 -1.71 -0.68
CA ILE A 39 -3.50 -1.63 0.56
C ILE A 39 -2.67 -2.35 1.62
N ALA A 40 -2.11 -1.61 2.56
CA ALA A 40 -1.25 -2.15 3.62
C ALA A 40 -2.01 -2.15 4.94
N GLY A 41 -2.29 -3.33 5.48
CA GLY A 41 -2.98 -3.50 6.75
C GLY A 41 -2.02 -3.98 7.82
N PHE A 42 -2.15 -3.45 9.04
CA PHE A 42 -1.30 -3.77 10.18
C PHE A 42 -2.12 -4.34 11.34
N SER A 43 -1.43 -4.98 12.28
CA SER A 43 -2.09 -5.61 13.43
C SER A 43 -2.85 -4.64 14.32
N SER A 44 -2.55 -3.36 14.23
CA SER A 44 -3.30 -2.31 14.94
C SER A 44 -4.75 -2.19 14.44
N GLY A 45 -5.07 -2.80 13.29
CA GLY A 45 -6.36 -2.62 12.62
C GLY A 45 -6.36 -1.45 11.65
N MET A 46 -5.30 -0.68 11.61
CA MET A 46 -5.17 0.44 10.67
C MET A 46 -4.80 -0.06 9.28
N VAL A 47 -5.33 0.63 8.27
CA VAL A 47 -5.15 0.28 6.88
C VAL A 47 -4.74 1.54 6.12
N TYR A 48 -3.82 1.35 5.18
CA TYR A 48 -3.24 2.46 4.41
C TYR A 48 -3.36 2.16 2.92
N CYS A 49 -3.79 3.17 2.14
CA CYS A 49 -3.91 3.07 0.69
C CYS A 49 -2.75 3.85 0.07
N VAL A 50 -1.71 3.12 -0.33
CA VAL A 50 -0.45 3.73 -0.78
C VAL A 50 -0.39 3.72 -2.30
N PRO A 51 -0.23 4.88 -2.97
CA PRO A 51 -0.07 4.89 -4.42
C PRO A 51 1.10 4.01 -4.83
N TRP A 52 0.94 3.28 -5.94
CA TRP A 52 1.97 2.38 -6.42
C TRP A 52 3.30 3.10 -6.66
N ASP A 53 3.28 4.32 -7.16
CA ASP A 53 4.52 5.08 -7.36
C ASP A 53 5.30 5.28 -6.07
N ILE A 54 4.62 5.51 -4.96
CA ILE A 54 5.26 5.68 -3.65
C ILE A 54 5.80 4.35 -3.15
N TRP A 55 5.03 3.28 -3.28
CA TRP A 55 5.47 1.96 -2.86
C TRP A 55 6.67 1.47 -3.68
N ARG A 56 6.58 1.61 -4.99
CA ARG A 56 7.63 1.19 -5.92
C ARG A 56 8.95 1.89 -5.66
N THR A 57 8.91 3.17 -5.32
CA THR A 57 10.10 3.98 -5.04
C THR A 57 10.30 4.19 -3.54
N MET A 58 9.97 3.17 -2.75
CA MET A 58 9.97 3.24 -1.29
C MET A 58 11.31 3.71 -0.73
N LYS A 59 12.42 3.23 -1.27
CA LYS A 59 13.74 3.62 -0.79
C LYS A 59 13.99 5.12 -1.00
N ASP A 60 13.52 5.68 -2.11
CA ASP A 60 13.68 7.10 -2.42
C ASP A 60 12.86 7.99 -1.50
N HIS A 61 11.65 7.52 -1.12
CA HIS A 61 10.75 8.31 -0.28
C HIS A 61 11.05 8.16 1.22
N PHE A 62 11.45 6.98 1.65
CA PHE A 62 11.60 6.68 3.08
C PHE A 62 13.02 6.29 3.48
N GLY A 63 13.95 6.22 2.52
CA GLY A 63 15.34 5.89 2.78
C GLY A 63 15.62 4.41 3.01
N ARG A 64 14.60 3.55 2.88
CA ARG A 64 14.72 2.10 3.09
C ARG A 64 13.60 1.36 2.36
N LYS A 65 13.73 0.04 2.25
CA LYS A 65 12.77 -0.80 1.52
C LYS A 65 11.73 -1.44 2.45
N TYR A 66 11.36 -0.77 3.50
CA TYR A 66 10.21 -1.12 4.33
C TYR A 66 9.56 0.15 4.83
N VAL A 67 8.31 0.02 5.26
CA VAL A 67 7.54 1.13 5.84
C VAL A 67 6.91 0.73 7.16
N THR A 68 6.72 1.71 8.02
CA THR A 68 5.97 1.57 9.27
C THR A 68 4.66 2.35 9.13
N GLU A 69 3.76 2.19 10.09
CA GLU A 69 2.52 2.95 10.09
C GLU A 69 2.78 4.47 10.15
N ALA A 70 3.81 4.89 10.89
CA ALA A 70 4.16 6.31 10.95
C ALA A 70 4.55 6.87 9.59
N ASP A 71 5.26 6.09 8.77
CA ASP A 71 5.62 6.50 7.42
C ASP A 71 4.40 6.71 6.54
N LEU A 72 3.35 5.94 6.76
CA LEU A 72 2.17 5.89 5.90
C LEU A 72 1.00 6.72 6.42
N GLU A 73 1.20 7.52 7.45
CA GLU A 73 0.11 8.23 8.13
C GLU A 73 -0.80 8.99 7.18
N LYS A 74 -0.22 9.69 6.21
CA LYS A 74 -1.02 10.48 5.25
C LYS A 74 -1.82 9.63 4.27
N TYR A 75 -1.55 8.33 4.22
CA TYR A 75 -2.27 7.39 3.35
C TYR A 75 -3.29 6.57 4.12
N GLN A 76 -3.52 6.87 5.39
CA GLN A 76 -4.44 6.13 6.22
C GLN A 76 -5.85 6.21 5.66
N VAL A 77 -6.52 5.06 5.63
CA VAL A 77 -7.88 4.95 5.14
C VAL A 77 -8.82 4.85 6.32
N GLN A 78 -9.87 5.67 6.33
CA GLN A 78 -10.92 5.51 7.31
C GLN A 78 -11.70 4.24 7.00
N THR A 79 -12.07 3.52 8.06
CA THR A 79 -12.98 2.39 7.94
C THR A 79 -14.32 2.77 8.54
N ALA A 80 -15.40 2.24 7.97
CA ALA A 80 -16.68 2.36 8.60
C ALA A 80 -16.67 1.56 9.91
N TRP A 81 -17.54 1.93 10.86
CA TRP A 81 -17.58 1.24 12.14
C TRP A 81 -17.79 -0.28 12.01
N ASN A 82 -18.35 -0.73 10.89
CA ASN A 82 -18.55 -2.15 10.59
C ASN A 82 -17.36 -2.80 9.87
N GLY A 83 -16.25 -2.08 9.73
CA GLY A 83 -15.04 -2.58 9.08
C GLY A 83 -14.97 -2.38 7.58
N THR A 84 -15.96 -1.76 6.98
CA THR A 84 -15.92 -1.48 5.53
C THR A 84 -14.94 -0.34 5.24
N LEU A 85 -14.08 -0.55 4.23
CA LEU A 85 -13.12 0.47 3.82
C LEU A 85 -13.80 1.57 3.01
N LEU A 86 -13.47 2.83 3.34
CA LEU A 86 -13.99 4.00 2.66
C LEU A 86 -12.90 4.58 1.74
N LEU A 87 -12.61 3.86 0.66
CA LEU A 87 -11.46 4.17 -0.19
C LEU A 87 -11.65 5.37 -1.12
N LEU A 88 -12.87 5.74 -1.43
CA LEU A 88 -13.16 6.71 -2.49
C LEU A 88 -14.05 7.87 -2.03
N ASN A 89 -13.93 8.25 -0.83
CA ASN A 89 -14.71 9.37 -0.33
C ASN A 89 -14.06 10.70 -0.67
#